data_0e03c8e9ff50af515c6855d7dd77dee3
#
_entry.id   0e03c8e9ff50af515c6855d7dd77dee3
#
_cell.length_a   1.000
_cell.length_b   1.000
_cell.length_c   1.000
_cell.angle_alpha   90.00
_cell.angle_beta   90.00
_cell.angle_gamma   90.00
#
_symmetry.space_group_name_H-M   'P 1'
#
loop_
_entity.id
_entity.type
_entity.pdbx_description
1 polymer ?
#
loop_
_entity_poly.entity_id
_entity_poly.type
_entity_poly.pdbx_seq_one_letter_code
_entity_poly.pdbx_strand_id
1 'polypeptide(L)'
;MKGADIKRILNTHGFTQQEVADRLGKTLANLNGQLGKDDIRTGLIEDISRVTGIPMSDFFHGPVGAISFSQKQVETEAADTVPLLPIFAQAGSLTGWSEGIEEAKCERVISPVRDIDMAVHIYGESMYPDIPNGSVVYVRRVTGRIIDWGRAYILDTVDGPVLKYLTPGADEEHIRCQSANHDPKFAPFEVLKEDILGMYKVVMCMRMM
;
A
#
# COMPACT_ATOMS: atom_id res chain seq x y z
N MET A 1 32.67 24.75 0.25
CA MET A 1 31.78 24.14 1.27
C MET A 1 32.09 24.71 2.63
N LYS A 2 31.06 25.10 3.43
CA LYS A 2 31.29 25.68 4.76
C LYS A 2 31.54 24.61 5.81
N GLY A 3 32.42 24.87 6.77
CA GLY A 3 32.69 23.93 7.86
C GLY A 3 31.50 23.66 8.77
N ALA A 4 30.55 24.59 8.87
CA ALA A 4 29.27 24.38 9.58
C ALA A 4 28.43 23.29 8.94
N ASP A 5 28.45 23.14 7.61
CA ASP A 5 27.73 22.11 6.90
C ASP A 5 28.33 20.73 7.19
N ILE A 6 29.66 20.65 7.24
CA ILE A 6 30.36 19.40 7.60
C ILE A 6 30.02 18.98 9.04
N LYS A 7 30.03 19.91 9.99
CA LYS A 7 29.65 19.62 11.37
C LYS A 7 28.23 19.08 11.49
N ARG A 8 27.29 19.65 10.73
CA ARG A 8 25.92 19.18 10.70
C ARG A 8 25.81 17.79 10.11
N ILE A 9 26.50 17.51 8.99
CA ILE A 9 26.52 16.19 8.36
C ILE A 9 27.08 15.14 9.32
N LEU A 10 28.18 15.40 9.98
CA LEU A 10 28.77 14.52 10.97
C LEU A 10 27.77 14.19 12.10
N ASN A 11 27.10 15.19 12.65
CA ASN A 11 26.10 15.00 13.70
C ASN A 11 24.90 14.17 13.20
N THR A 12 24.45 14.40 11.95
CA THR A 12 23.34 13.62 11.36
C THR A 12 23.68 12.14 11.21
N HIS A 13 24.97 11.83 10.96
CA HIS A 13 25.47 10.45 10.87
C HIS A 13 25.95 9.90 12.23
N GLY A 14 25.68 10.60 13.34
CA GLY A 14 25.98 10.14 14.70
C GLY A 14 27.45 10.26 15.12
N PHE A 15 28.27 11.01 14.37
CA PHE A 15 29.68 11.24 14.71
C PHE A 15 29.87 12.53 15.49
N THR A 16 30.59 12.45 16.61
CA THR A 16 31.07 13.62 17.33
C THR A 16 32.36 14.17 16.70
N GLN A 17 32.60 15.47 16.84
CA GLN A 17 33.83 16.08 16.33
C GLN A 17 35.09 15.51 17.00
N GLN A 18 34.98 15.07 18.26
CA GLN A 18 36.07 14.43 18.97
C GLN A 18 36.45 13.10 18.32
N GLU A 19 35.46 12.24 18.08
CA GLU A 19 35.69 10.93 17.43
C GLU A 19 36.33 11.06 16.06
N VAL A 20 35.87 12.05 15.28
CA VAL A 20 36.45 12.31 13.96
C VAL A 20 37.89 12.84 14.07
N ALA A 21 38.18 13.71 15.04
CA ALA A 21 39.54 14.20 15.28
C ALA A 21 40.48 13.06 15.66
N ASP A 22 40.05 12.19 16.56
CA ASP A 22 40.82 11.03 17.02
C ASP A 22 41.13 10.06 15.87
N ARG A 23 40.12 9.75 15.03
CA ARG A 23 40.31 8.90 13.84
C ARG A 23 41.21 9.51 12.78
N LEU A 24 41.25 10.83 12.69
CA LEU A 24 42.15 11.56 11.78
C LEU A 24 43.56 11.75 12.36
N GLY A 25 43.82 11.32 13.60
CA GLY A 25 45.07 11.57 14.29
C GLY A 25 45.35 13.08 14.56
N LYS A 26 44.27 13.86 14.71
CA LYS A 26 44.34 15.32 14.94
C LYS A 26 43.74 15.67 16.30
N THR A 27 44.17 16.83 16.84
CA THR A 27 43.50 17.35 18.04
C THR A 27 42.15 17.96 17.67
N LEU A 28 41.18 17.93 18.60
CA LEU A 28 39.89 18.58 18.43
C LEU A 28 40.03 20.07 18.07
N ALA A 29 40.99 20.78 18.72
CA ALA A 29 41.25 22.17 18.42
C ALA A 29 41.72 22.41 16.96
N ASN A 30 42.55 21.52 16.45
CA ASN A 30 43.02 21.57 15.06
C ASN A 30 41.87 21.31 14.08
N LEU A 31 41.06 20.25 14.31
CA LEU A 31 39.91 19.98 13.48
C LEU A 31 38.91 21.14 13.50
N ASN A 32 38.60 21.68 14.67
CA ASN A 32 37.69 22.83 14.81
C ASN A 32 38.21 24.08 14.12
N GLY A 33 39.51 24.33 14.18
CA GLY A 33 40.14 25.44 13.45
C GLY A 33 40.05 25.30 11.94
N GLN A 34 40.13 24.06 11.43
CA GLN A 34 39.96 23.79 10.01
C GLN A 34 38.49 23.89 9.61
N LEU A 35 37.55 23.39 10.41
CA LEU A 35 36.10 23.46 10.20
C LEU A 35 35.48 24.83 10.54
N GLY A 36 36.25 25.78 11.06
CA GLY A 36 35.84 27.17 11.28
C GLY A 36 35.89 28.03 10.03
N LYS A 37 36.42 27.54 8.92
CA LYS A 37 36.60 28.28 7.68
C LYS A 37 35.36 28.19 6.79
N ASP A 38 35.13 29.26 6.00
CA ASP A 38 34.02 29.30 5.04
C ASP A 38 34.28 28.46 3.78
N ASP A 39 35.55 28.12 3.51
CA ASP A 39 35.94 27.24 2.42
C ASP A 39 36.86 26.13 2.91
N ILE A 40 36.36 24.92 2.90
CA ILE A 40 37.06 23.72 3.36
C ILE A 40 37.73 23.05 2.17
N ARG A 41 39.03 22.74 2.33
CA ARG A 41 39.78 22.01 1.32
C ARG A 41 39.21 20.64 1.09
N THR A 42 39.04 20.25 -0.18
CA THR A 42 38.49 18.94 -0.59
C THR A 42 39.21 17.77 0.07
N GLY A 43 40.54 17.83 0.21
CA GLY A 43 41.32 16.78 0.85
C GLY A 43 40.93 16.52 2.34
N LEU A 44 40.49 17.56 3.08
CA LEU A 44 39.98 17.33 4.44
C LEU A 44 38.62 16.61 4.41
N ILE A 45 37.77 16.89 3.45
CA ILE A 45 36.49 16.22 3.26
C ILE A 45 36.70 14.75 2.87
N GLU A 46 37.65 14.48 1.99
CA GLU A 46 38.06 13.14 1.60
C GLU A 46 38.58 12.34 2.80
N ASP A 47 39.44 12.95 3.63
CA ASP A 47 39.93 12.31 4.84
C ASP A 47 38.81 12.00 5.83
N ILE A 48 37.87 12.93 6.05
CA ILE A 48 36.69 12.73 6.89
C ILE A 48 35.81 11.62 6.33
N SER A 49 35.52 11.63 5.03
CA SER A 49 34.74 10.58 4.37
C SER A 49 35.37 9.19 4.57
N ARG A 50 36.69 9.09 4.44
CA ARG A 50 37.42 7.83 4.59
C ARG A 50 37.34 7.27 6.01
N VAL A 51 37.48 8.11 7.04
CA VAL A 51 37.51 7.65 8.45
C VAL A 51 36.13 7.48 9.05
N THR A 52 35.11 8.11 8.49
CA THR A 52 33.72 8.00 8.95
C THR A 52 32.88 7.03 8.12
N GLY A 53 33.31 6.71 6.89
CA GLY A 53 32.53 5.94 5.92
C GLY A 53 31.36 6.72 5.30
N ILE A 54 31.23 8.02 5.57
CA ILE A 54 30.20 8.88 4.97
C ILE A 54 30.56 9.12 3.50
N PRO A 55 29.66 8.83 2.55
CA PRO A 55 29.92 9.05 1.12
C PRO A 55 30.27 10.50 0.81
N MET A 56 31.21 10.72 -0.11
CA MET A 56 31.60 12.07 -0.55
C MET A 56 30.41 12.88 -1.09
N SER A 57 29.44 12.22 -1.72
CA SER A 57 28.21 12.83 -2.20
C SER A 57 27.48 13.63 -1.14
N ASP A 58 27.45 13.14 0.09
CA ASP A 58 26.69 13.75 1.18
C ASP A 58 27.31 15.08 1.64
N PHE A 59 28.60 15.26 1.37
CA PHE A 59 29.29 16.52 1.67
C PHE A 59 29.08 17.59 0.58
N PHE A 60 28.86 17.21 -0.68
CA PHE A 60 28.74 18.17 -1.79
C PHE A 60 27.30 18.52 -2.15
N HIS A 61 26.37 17.67 -1.87
CA HIS A 61 24.96 18.01 -1.89
C HIS A 61 24.65 18.59 -0.51
N GLY A 62 24.78 19.93 -0.37
CA GLY A 62 24.18 20.62 0.77
C GLY A 62 22.76 20.07 0.96
N PRO A 63 22.10 20.23 2.13
CA PRO A 63 20.78 19.66 2.29
C PRO A 63 19.92 20.22 1.18
N VAL A 64 19.88 19.51 0.08
CA VAL A 64 18.78 19.55 -0.86
C VAL A 64 17.62 19.30 0.05
N GLY A 65 16.78 20.35 0.21
CA GLY A 65 15.66 20.31 1.13
C GLY A 65 15.02 18.95 1.00
N ALA A 66 15.10 18.21 2.07
CA ALA A 66 14.90 16.80 2.11
C ALA A 66 13.68 16.41 1.23
N ILE A 67 13.94 16.01 -0.02
CA ILE A 67 13.40 14.74 -0.38
C ILE A 67 14.30 13.79 0.42
N SER A 68 13.98 13.65 1.69
CA SER A 68 14.32 12.49 2.46
C SER A 68 13.81 11.29 1.66
N PHE A 69 14.62 10.78 0.75
CA PHE A 69 14.79 9.36 0.75
C PHE A 69 15.58 9.08 2.05
N SER A 70 14.91 9.25 3.19
CA SER A 70 15.14 8.38 4.29
C SER A 70 15.31 7.03 3.64
N GLN A 71 16.52 6.48 3.66
CA GLN A 71 16.65 5.11 4.06
C GLN A 71 16.32 5.10 5.58
N LYS A 72 15.10 5.51 5.94
CA LYS A 72 14.22 4.68 6.69
C LYS A 72 14.51 3.33 6.05
N GLN A 73 15.28 2.44 6.72
CA GLN A 73 15.09 1.04 6.45
C GLN A 73 13.67 1.01 5.92
N VAL A 74 13.55 0.65 4.66
CA VAL A 74 12.35 0.01 4.24
C VAL A 74 12.36 -1.17 5.22
N GLU A 75 11.91 -0.95 6.48
CA GLU A 75 10.83 -1.79 6.93
C GLU A 75 9.99 -1.74 5.69
N THR A 76 10.16 -2.75 4.92
CA THR A 76 9.23 -3.18 3.93
C THR A 76 7.97 -3.07 4.76
N GLU A 77 7.23 -1.92 4.66
CA GLU A 77 5.87 -1.85 5.18
C GLU A 77 5.34 -3.04 4.47
N ALA A 78 5.18 -4.11 5.25
CA ALA A 78 5.05 -5.46 4.73
C ALA A 78 3.96 -5.29 3.73
N ALA A 79 4.35 -5.30 2.44
CA ALA A 79 3.57 -4.67 1.38
C ALA A 79 2.19 -5.18 1.63
N ASP A 80 1.20 -4.31 1.94
CA ASP A 80 -0.07 -4.70 2.54
C ASP A 80 -0.58 -5.87 1.73
N THR A 81 -0.22 -7.07 2.16
CA THR A 81 -0.58 -8.28 1.46
C THR A 81 -1.93 -8.70 1.97
N VAL A 82 -2.84 -8.90 1.05
CA VAL A 82 -4.18 -9.37 1.35
C VAL A 82 -4.36 -10.81 0.86
N PRO A 83 -5.20 -11.59 1.50
CA PRO A 83 -5.51 -12.94 1.04
C PRO A 83 -6.21 -12.88 -0.32
N LEU A 84 -5.77 -13.74 -1.24
CA LEU A 84 -6.43 -13.97 -2.53
C LEU A 84 -7.35 -15.16 -2.40
N LEU A 85 -8.65 -14.90 -2.51
CA LEU A 85 -9.66 -15.94 -2.48
C LEU A 85 -9.64 -16.76 -3.76
N PRO A 86 -9.51 -18.09 -3.65
CA PRO A 86 -9.65 -18.96 -4.80
C PRO A 86 -11.10 -18.96 -5.31
N ILE A 87 -11.27 -19.20 -6.58
CA ILE A 87 -12.55 -19.28 -7.31
C ILE A 87 -13.59 -20.19 -6.65
N PHE A 88 -13.14 -21.22 -5.95
CA PHE A 88 -14.02 -22.22 -5.33
C PHE A 88 -14.82 -21.72 -4.14
N ALA A 89 -14.56 -20.47 -3.69
CA ALA A 89 -15.46 -19.79 -2.75
C ALA A 89 -16.87 -19.56 -3.34
N GLN A 90 -17.09 -19.84 -4.63
CA GLN A 90 -18.42 -19.80 -5.25
C GLN A 90 -19.41 -20.83 -4.70
N ALA A 91 -18.95 -21.84 -4.03
CA ALA A 91 -19.80 -22.90 -3.44
C ALA A 91 -20.08 -22.72 -1.94
N GLY A 92 -19.60 -21.64 -1.32
CA GLY A 92 -19.75 -21.35 0.08
C GLY A 92 -19.85 -19.86 0.35
N SER A 93 -20.47 -19.51 1.46
CA SER A 93 -20.59 -18.13 1.91
C SER A 93 -19.22 -17.48 2.09
N LEU A 94 -19.05 -16.24 1.60
CA LEU A 94 -17.86 -15.42 1.90
C LEU A 94 -17.80 -15.02 3.38
N THR A 95 -18.92 -15.08 4.10
CA THR A 95 -18.95 -14.91 5.56
C THR A 95 -18.42 -16.14 6.28
N GLY A 96 -18.50 -17.33 5.68
CA GLY A 96 -17.78 -18.52 6.10
C GLY A 96 -16.26 -18.40 5.99
N TRP A 97 -15.78 -17.30 5.42
CA TRP A 97 -14.38 -16.88 5.48
C TRP A 97 -13.84 -16.82 6.92
N SER A 98 -14.63 -16.30 7.87
CA SER A 98 -14.23 -16.25 9.28
C SER A 98 -14.34 -17.61 10.00
N GLU A 99 -15.01 -18.59 9.41
CA GLU A 99 -15.29 -19.88 10.06
C GLU A 99 -14.82 -21.12 9.27
N GLY A 100 -14.51 -21.01 7.97
CA GLY A 100 -14.30 -22.20 7.13
C GLY A 100 -13.09 -22.21 6.20
N ILE A 101 -12.56 -21.07 5.78
CA ILE A 101 -11.33 -21.00 5.00
C ILE A 101 -10.23 -20.50 5.94
N GLU A 102 -9.30 -21.38 6.29
CA GLU A 102 -8.12 -20.97 7.04
C GLU A 102 -7.35 -19.92 6.22
N GLU A 103 -7.37 -18.66 6.66
CA GLU A 103 -6.63 -17.55 6.04
C GLU A 103 -5.16 -17.92 5.79
N ALA A 104 -4.61 -18.77 6.63
CA ALA A 104 -3.25 -19.30 6.53
C ALA A 104 -3.00 -20.15 5.27
N LYS A 105 -4.04 -20.63 4.58
CA LYS A 105 -3.93 -21.46 3.37
C LYS A 105 -4.15 -20.67 2.08
N CYS A 106 -4.51 -19.39 2.17
CA CYS A 106 -4.72 -18.56 0.99
C CYS A 106 -3.41 -17.99 0.49
N GLU A 107 -3.24 -17.96 -0.82
CA GLU A 107 -2.21 -17.18 -1.46
C GLU A 107 -2.36 -15.71 -1.03
N ARG A 108 -1.27 -15.03 -0.77
CA ARG A 108 -1.28 -13.61 -0.44
C ARG A 108 -0.76 -12.80 -1.61
N VAL A 109 -1.50 -11.76 -1.95
CA VAL A 109 -1.14 -10.83 -3.02
C VAL A 109 -0.91 -9.43 -2.46
N ILE A 110 0.00 -8.68 -3.09
CA ILE A 110 0.26 -7.30 -2.71
C ILE A 110 -0.96 -6.47 -3.07
N SER A 111 -1.48 -5.72 -2.10
CA SER A 111 -2.49 -4.71 -2.35
C SER A 111 -1.84 -3.36 -2.66
N PRO A 112 -2.07 -2.78 -3.84
CA PRO A 112 -1.58 -1.44 -4.17
C PRO A 112 -2.39 -0.32 -3.50
N VAL A 113 -3.48 -0.67 -2.80
CA VAL A 113 -4.38 0.26 -2.10
C VAL A 113 -4.48 -0.15 -0.64
N ARG A 114 -4.46 0.82 0.28
CA ARG A 114 -4.62 0.58 1.73
C ARG A 114 -6.07 0.23 2.09
N ASP A 115 -6.24 -0.37 3.26
CA ASP A 115 -7.55 -0.75 3.83
C ASP A 115 -8.34 -1.68 2.92
N ILE A 116 -7.70 -2.68 2.35
CA ILE A 116 -8.31 -3.77 1.60
C ILE A 116 -8.33 -5.01 2.49
N ASP A 117 -9.47 -5.66 2.55
CA ASP A 117 -9.62 -6.89 3.36
C ASP A 117 -9.20 -8.13 2.58
N MET A 118 -9.51 -8.19 1.28
CA MET A 118 -9.18 -9.35 0.45
C MET A 118 -9.14 -9.01 -1.04
N ALA A 119 -8.51 -9.88 -1.82
CA ALA A 119 -8.58 -9.92 -3.28
C ALA A 119 -9.39 -11.16 -3.71
N VAL A 120 -10.13 -11.05 -4.81
CA VAL A 120 -11.01 -12.10 -5.32
C VAL A 120 -10.85 -12.25 -6.82
N HIS A 121 -10.64 -13.47 -7.30
CA HIS A 121 -10.73 -13.78 -8.73
C HIS A 121 -12.16 -13.72 -9.21
N ILE A 122 -12.38 -13.04 -10.33
CA ILE A 122 -13.70 -12.90 -10.94
C ILE A 122 -13.83 -13.81 -12.16
N TYR A 123 -14.91 -14.56 -12.17
CA TYR A 123 -15.31 -15.41 -13.29
C TYR A 123 -16.70 -15.05 -13.74
N GLY A 124 -16.89 -15.09 -15.05
CA GLY A 124 -18.15 -14.74 -15.68
C GLY A 124 -18.11 -13.41 -16.41
N GLU A 125 -19.16 -13.14 -17.15
CA GLU A 125 -19.25 -12.01 -18.09
C GLU A 125 -20.28 -10.95 -17.65
N SER A 126 -20.96 -11.14 -16.53
CA SER A 126 -22.03 -10.22 -16.11
C SER A 126 -21.56 -8.79 -15.86
N MET A 127 -20.27 -8.61 -15.56
CA MET A 127 -19.67 -7.30 -15.30
C MET A 127 -18.75 -6.82 -16.45
N TYR A 128 -18.77 -7.51 -17.60
CA TYR A 128 -18.07 -7.03 -18.80
C TYR A 128 -18.80 -5.80 -19.39
N PRO A 129 -18.11 -4.75 -19.89
CA PRO A 129 -16.64 -4.64 -20.05
C PRO A 129 -15.90 -4.09 -18.82
N ASP A 130 -16.61 -3.67 -17.78
CA ASP A 130 -16.01 -2.94 -16.67
C ASP A 130 -15.09 -3.83 -15.82
N ILE A 131 -15.54 -5.04 -15.51
CA ILE A 131 -14.77 -6.06 -14.82
C ILE A 131 -14.79 -7.33 -15.69
N PRO A 132 -13.78 -7.52 -16.57
CA PRO A 132 -13.69 -8.68 -17.44
C PRO A 132 -13.49 -9.99 -16.66
N ASN A 133 -13.89 -11.10 -17.30
CA ASN A 133 -13.57 -12.44 -16.83
C ASN A 133 -12.05 -12.62 -16.62
N GLY A 134 -11.65 -13.27 -15.50
CA GLY A 134 -10.25 -13.45 -15.13
C GLY A 134 -9.61 -12.25 -14.41
N SER A 135 -10.35 -11.17 -14.19
CA SER A 135 -9.87 -10.04 -13.38
C SER A 135 -9.72 -10.44 -11.91
N VAL A 136 -8.85 -9.71 -11.19
CA VAL A 136 -8.76 -9.72 -9.74
C VAL A 136 -9.33 -8.42 -9.19
N VAL A 137 -10.31 -8.49 -8.32
CA VAL A 137 -10.85 -7.33 -7.62
C VAL A 137 -10.37 -7.28 -6.17
N TYR A 138 -10.02 -6.09 -5.72
CA TYR A 138 -9.63 -5.80 -4.36
C TYR A 138 -10.81 -5.15 -3.65
N VAL A 139 -11.22 -5.74 -2.53
CA VAL A 139 -12.47 -5.37 -1.88
C VAL A 139 -12.28 -5.02 -0.42
N ARG A 140 -13.18 -4.17 0.07
CA ARG A 140 -13.28 -3.76 1.47
C ARG A 140 -14.65 -4.16 2.00
N ARG A 141 -14.68 -4.79 3.17
CA ARG A 141 -15.92 -5.13 3.87
C ARG A 141 -16.65 -3.86 4.30
N VAL A 142 -17.94 -3.83 4.04
CA VAL A 142 -18.81 -2.74 4.48
C VAL A 142 -19.38 -3.11 5.84
N THR A 143 -18.99 -2.36 6.87
CA THR A 143 -19.49 -2.53 8.25
C THR A 143 -20.53 -1.48 8.63
N GLY A 144 -20.65 -0.43 7.82
CA GLY A 144 -21.59 0.68 8.03
C GLY A 144 -22.94 0.44 7.38
N ARG A 145 -23.92 1.30 7.74
CA ARG A 145 -25.28 1.27 7.17
C ARG A 145 -25.40 2.02 5.84
N ILE A 146 -24.38 2.77 5.45
CA ILE A 146 -24.42 3.61 4.24
C ILE A 146 -23.88 2.81 3.06
N ILE A 147 -24.70 2.64 2.03
CA ILE A 147 -24.34 2.03 0.76
C ILE A 147 -24.02 3.15 -0.23
N ASP A 148 -22.86 3.09 -0.85
CA ASP A 148 -22.47 4.00 -1.92
C ASP A 148 -23.07 3.49 -3.24
N TRP A 149 -24.26 3.99 -3.57
CA TRP A 149 -25.04 3.54 -4.70
C TRP A 149 -24.33 3.78 -6.04
N GLY A 150 -24.55 2.90 -7.00
CA GLY A 150 -23.91 2.93 -8.32
C GLY A 150 -22.48 2.40 -8.35
N ARG A 151 -21.97 1.88 -7.23
CA ARG A 151 -20.66 1.22 -7.18
C ARG A 151 -20.79 -0.28 -7.26
N ALA A 152 -19.69 -0.93 -7.66
CA ALA A 152 -19.60 -2.39 -7.70
C ALA A 152 -19.36 -2.96 -6.31
N TYR A 153 -20.10 -4.01 -5.97
CA TYR A 153 -19.99 -4.75 -4.72
C TYR A 153 -20.03 -6.26 -4.97
N ILE A 154 -19.32 -6.99 -4.15
CA ILE A 154 -19.62 -8.40 -3.95
C ILE A 154 -20.60 -8.49 -2.79
N LEU A 155 -21.77 -9.03 -3.07
CA LEU A 155 -22.74 -9.45 -2.05
C LEU A 155 -22.57 -10.95 -1.82
N ASP A 156 -22.35 -11.30 -0.58
CA ASP A 156 -22.42 -12.67 -0.12
C ASP A 156 -23.84 -12.94 0.35
N THR A 157 -24.58 -13.74 -0.38
CA THR A 157 -25.99 -14.00 -0.13
C THR A 157 -26.20 -15.46 0.25
N VAL A 158 -27.36 -15.76 0.79
CA VAL A 158 -27.76 -17.15 1.10
C VAL A 158 -27.71 -18.07 -0.12
N ASP A 159 -27.87 -17.51 -1.34
CA ASP A 159 -27.80 -18.23 -2.62
C ASP A 159 -26.39 -18.24 -3.22
N GLY A 160 -25.41 -17.60 -2.54
CA GLY A 160 -24.02 -17.50 -2.96
C GLY A 160 -23.59 -16.08 -3.32
N PRO A 161 -22.28 -15.89 -3.60
CA PRO A 161 -21.72 -14.58 -3.86
C PRO A 161 -22.06 -14.08 -5.27
N VAL A 162 -22.41 -12.78 -5.36
CA VAL A 162 -22.68 -12.09 -6.63
C VAL A 162 -21.93 -10.79 -6.70
N LEU A 163 -21.34 -10.48 -7.86
CA LEU A 163 -20.69 -9.19 -8.15
C LEU A 163 -21.61 -8.37 -9.04
N LYS A 164 -22.09 -7.22 -8.53
CA LYS A 164 -23.03 -6.34 -9.23
C LYS A 164 -22.82 -4.86 -8.86
N TYR A 165 -23.32 -3.98 -9.68
CA TYR A 165 -23.59 -2.60 -9.27
C TYR A 165 -24.84 -2.57 -8.41
N LEU A 166 -24.80 -1.84 -7.29
CA LEU A 166 -25.93 -1.74 -6.39
C LEU A 166 -26.67 -0.43 -6.60
N THR A 167 -27.99 -0.51 -6.66
CA THR A 167 -28.90 0.62 -6.68
C THR A 167 -30.03 0.39 -5.66
N PRO A 168 -30.75 1.43 -5.24
CA PRO A 168 -31.93 1.26 -4.39
C PRO A 168 -32.91 0.25 -5.02
N GLY A 169 -33.45 -0.64 -4.20
CA GLY A 169 -34.49 -1.59 -4.60
C GLY A 169 -35.88 -0.93 -4.75
N ALA A 170 -36.90 -1.74 -4.99
CA ALA A 170 -38.28 -1.29 -5.10
C ALA A 170 -38.82 -0.74 -3.77
N ASP A 171 -38.25 -1.17 -2.66
CA ASP A 171 -38.57 -0.74 -1.30
C ASP A 171 -37.33 -0.69 -0.40
N GLU A 172 -37.52 -0.37 0.88
CA GLU A 172 -36.41 -0.24 1.84
C GLU A 172 -35.76 -1.58 2.22
N GLU A 173 -36.41 -2.71 1.97
CA GLU A 173 -35.93 -4.05 2.32
C GLU A 173 -35.10 -4.67 1.19
N HIS A 174 -35.21 -4.16 -0.02
CA HIS A 174 -34.53 -4.71 -1.19
C HIS A 174 -33.35 -3.87 -1.65
N ILE A 175 -32.38 -4.54 -2.27
CA ILE A 175 -31.28 -3.95 -3.01
C ILE A 175 -31.37 -4.45 -4.44
N ARG A 176 -31.36 -3.54 -5.39
CA ARG A 176 -31.34 -3.88 -6.81
C ARG A 176 -29.91 -4.07 -7.28
N CYS A 177 -29.66 -5.24 -7.86
CA CYS A 177 -28.41 -5.70 -8.42
C CYS A 177 -28.41 -5.54 -9.93
N GLN A 178 -27.47 -4.76 -10.47
CA GLN A 178 -27.35 -4.50 -11.91
C GLN A 178 -26.03 -5.01 -12.44
N SER A 179 -26.07 -5.68 -13.59
CA SER A 179 -24.89 -6.09 -14.35
C SER A 179 -24.34 -4.93 -15.17
N ALA A 180 -23.03 -4.88 -15.39
CA ALA A 180 -22.44 -4.00 -16.39
C ALA A 180 -22.74 -4.48 -17.82
N ASN A 181 -22.87 -5.78 -18.00
CA ASN A 181 -23.21 -6.39 -19.27
C ASN A 181 -24.71 -6.26 -19.55
N HIS A 182 -25.04 -5.62 -20.67
CA HIS A 182 -26.42 -5.37 -21.08
C HIS A 182 -27.09 -6.52 -21.86
N ASP A 183 -26.40 -7.67 -22.01
CA ASP A 183 -27.02 -8.85 -22.59
C ASP A 183 -28.27 -9.24 -21.76
N PRO A 184 -29.43 -9.50 -22.37
CA PRO A 184 -30.68 -9.83 -21.66
C PRO A 184 -30.57 -10.99 -20.66
N LYS A 185 -29.63 -11.91 -20.85
CA LYS A 185 -29.36 -13.01 -19.89
C LYS A 185 -28.85 -12.50 -18.53
N PHE A 186 -28.37 -11.26 -18.46
CA PHE A 186 -27.88 -10.63 -17.23
C PHE A 186 -28.85 -9.55 -16.73
N ALA A 187 -30.15 -9.80 -16.86
CA ALA A 187 -31.17 -8.86 -16.37
C ALA A 187 -30.95 -8.49 -14.92
N PRO A 188 -31.29 -7.25 -14.52
CA PRO A 188 -31.29 -6.84 -13.12
C PRO A 188 -32.23 -7.68 -12.27
N PHE A 189 -31.84 -7.92 -11.02
CA PHE A 189 -32.65 -8.62 -10.02
C PHE A 189 -32.56 -7.93 -8.67
N GLU A 190 -33.42 -8.29 -7.74
CA GLU A 190 -33.44 -7.74 -6.39
C GLU A 190 -33.07 -8.81 -5.36
N VAL A 191 -32.40 -8.38 -4.32
CA VAL A 191 -31.98 -9.21 -3.18
C VAL A 191 -32.55 -8.59 -1.92
N LEU A 192 -33.16 -9.40 -1.06
CA LEU A 192 -33.57 -8.98 0.28
C LEU A 192 -32.34 -8.70 1.14
N LYS A 193 -32.38 -7.62 1.91
CA LYS A 193 -31.27 -7.27 2.79
C LYS A 193 -30.99 -8.33 3.85
N GLU A 194 -32.03 -9.04 4.30
CA GLU A 194 -31.92 -10.14 5.27
C GLU A 194 -31.19 -11.37 4.70
N ASP A 195 -31.20 -11.56 3.36
CA ASP A 195 -30.49 -12.64 2.68
C ASP A 195 -29.01 -12.32 2.46
N ILE A 196 -28.57 -11.10 2.78
CA ILE A 196 -27.19 -10.67 2.59
C ILE A 196 -26.38 -10.96 3.85
N LEU A 197 -25.50 -11.95 3.75
CA LEU A 197 -24.60 -12.39 4.82
C LEU A 197 -23.37 -11.46 4.95
N GLY A 198 -22.96 -10.86 3.84
CA GLY A 198 -21.83 -9.95 3.79
C GLY A 198 -21.83 -9.04 2.57
N MET A 199 -21.27 -7.84 2.73
CA MET A 199 -21.17 -6.85 1.65
C MET A 199 -19.74 -6.35 1.55
N TYR A 200 -19.18 -6.39 0.35
CA TYR A 200 -17.78 -6.01 0.09
C TYR A 200 -17.73 -5.05 -1.09
N LYS A 201 -17.29 -3.82 -0.84
CA LYS A 201 -17.15 -2.79 -1.87
C LYS A 201 -15.90 -3.06 -2.72
N VAL A 202 -16.04 -3.05 -4.03
CA VAL A 202 -14.90 -3.10 -4.96
C VAL A 202 -14.20 -1.76 -4.93
N VAL A 203 -12.92 -1.76 -4.57
CA VAL A 203 -12.07 -0.58 -4.51
C VAL A 203 -11.19 -0.48 -5.75
N MET A 204 -10.70 -1.62 -6.23
CA MET A 204 -9.84 -1.67 -7.41
C MET A 204 -10.09 -2.97 -8.19
N CYS A 205 -9.92 -2.88 -9.51
CA CYS A 205 -9.93 -4.02 -10.42
C CYS A 205 -8.60 -4.08 -11.16
N MET A 206 -7.93 -5.22 -11.08
CA MET A 206 -6.74 -5.53 -11.86
C MET A 206 -7.13 -6.46 -12.99
N ARG A 207 -6.87 -6.03 -14.23
CA ARG A 207 -7.14 -6.82 -15.44
C ARG A 207 -5.87 -7.52 -15.88
N MET A 208 -5.96 -8.80 -16.19
CA MET A 208 -4.90 -9.47 -16.95
C MET A 208 -5.17 -9.23 -18.45
N MET A 209 -4.16 -8.75 -19.16
CA MET A 209 -4.21 -8.55 -20.61
C MET A 209 -3.72 -9.81 -21.34
#